data_8b446e6a6a60acde6bb4736808cad8aa
#
_entry.id   8b446e6a6a60acde6bb4736808cad8aa
#
_cell.length_a   1.000
_cell.length_b   1.000
_cell.length_c   1.000
_cell.angle_alpha   90.00
_cell.angle_beta   90.00
_cell.angle_gamma   90.00
#
_symmetry.space_group_name_H-M   'P 1'
#
loop_
_entity.id
_entity.type
_entity.pdbx_description
1 polymer ?
#
loop_
_entity_poly.entity_id
_entity_poly.type
_entity_poly.pdbx_seq_one_letter_code
_entity_poly.pdbx_strand_id
1 'polypeptide(L)'
;MDSNTLRAFLTIVDQGSFSEAAEQLHLTQPAISKRLATLENQLGTTLIDRSHRKIGLTDAGIRLLPHARKILDEIHNARIALSPDSSLIEGELQIIASHHIGLHHLPNWLHRFKREYPEVAINLQFMESDTAYEQMRKRNAELAFVTLSDSMPPSFNVFTQWPDPMAFVVSTDHPLAQLAKPKLPDLAKYPALLPDTSTSTYRAVSRLFLEENLPLNPQMPTNYLETLKMMTSVGLGWSVLPLRMVDGSLKVLGDVLAKAVKTEHPVTRALGAIGLSGRQPGNAARALLAIVQEAEADPTPGDGGA
;
A
#
# COMPACT_ATOMS: atom_id res chain seq x y z
N MET A 1 -34.07 -0.38 8.94
CA MET A 1 -32.67 -0.54 8.51
C MET A 1 -31.86 0.53 9.21
N ASP A 2 -30.86 0.15 9.99
CA ASP A 2 -29.97 1.06 10.71
C ASP A 2 -28.50 0.79 10.39
N SER A 3 -27.59 1.70 10.79
CA SER A 3 -26.17 1.60 10.46
C SER A 3 -25.49 0.37 11.10
N ASN A 4 -25.96 -0.13 12.24
CA ASN A 4 -25.34 -1.27 12.90
C ASN A 4 -25.69 -2.59 12.19
N THR A 5 -26.92 -2.72 11.68
CA THR A 5 -27.35 -3.88 10.91
C THR A 5 -26.66 -3.91 9.54
N LEU A 6 -26.50 -2.76 8.86
CA LEU A 6 -25.73 -2.64 7.63
C LEU A 6 -24.25 -2.96 7.84
N ARG A 7 -23.66 -2.45 8.93
CA ARG A 7 -22.27 -2.73 9.27
C ARG A 7 -22.03 -4.23 9.50
N ALA A 8 -22.94 -4.90 10.26
CA ALA A 8 -22.85 -6.33 10.49
C ALA A 8 -22.90 -7.11 9.16
N PHE A 9 -23.83 -6.78 8.25
CA PHE A 9 -23.90 -7.39 6.93
C PHE A 9 -22.60 -7.22 6.15
N LEU A 10 -22.08 -5.99 6.03
CA LEU A 10 -20.85 -5.71 5.28
C LEU A 10 -19.64 -6.44 5.88
N THR A 11 -19.50 -6.42 7.21
CA THR A 11 -18.36 -7.10 7.85
C THR A 11 -18.40 -8.60 7.66
N ILE A 12 -19.58 -9.24 7.70
CA ILE A 12 -19.73 -10.67 7.37
C ILE A 12 -19.29 -10.97 5.93
N VAL A 13 -19.69 -10.12 4.99
CA VAL A 13 -19.33 -10.27 3.57
C VAL A 13 -17.82 -10.09 3.38
N ASP A 14 -17.25 -9.05 3.97
CA ASP A 14 -15.84 -8.68 3.79
C ASP A 14 -14.89 -9.70 4.45
N GLN A 15 -15.28 -10.30 5.59
CA GLN A 15 -14.50 -11.34 6.26
C GLN A 15 -14.79 -12.76 5.75
N GLY A 16 -15.95 -12.98 5.13
CA GLY A 16 -16.38 -14.31 4.71
C GLY A 16 -16.65 -15.28 5.88
N SER A 17 -16.78 -14.74 7.13
CA SER A 17 -16.92 -15.50 8.36
C SER A 17 -17.71 -14.72 9.41
N PHE A 18 -18.69 -15.38 10.04
CA PHE A 18 -19.44 -14.79 11.15
C PHE A 18 -18.59 -14.62 12.40
N SER A 19 -17.62 -15.51 12.64
CA SER A 19 -16.74 -15.43 13.81
C SER A 19 -15.75 -14.29 13.65
N GLU A 20 -15.07 -14.17 12.52
CA GLU A 20 -14.13 -13.09 12.24
C GLU A 20 -14.85 -11.72 12.21
N ALA A 21 -16.05 -11.66 11.64
CA ALA A 21 -16.88 -10.45 11.69
C ALA A 21 -17.27 -10.05 13.12
N ALA A 22 -17.51 -11.04 13.99
CA ALA A 22 -17.82 -10.78 15.40
C ALA A 22 -16.59 -10.21 16.13
N GLU A 23 -15.42 -10.79 15.90
CA GLU A 23 -14.15 -10.29 16.47
C GLU A 23 -13.86 -8.85 16.02
N GLN A 24 -13.97 -8.58 14.71
CA GLN A 24 -13.73 -7.24 14.15
C GLN A 24 -14.68 -6.17 14.71
N LEU A 25 -15.93 -6.53 15.01
CA LEU A 25 -16.91 -5.60 15.57
C LEU A 25 -16.99 -5.64 17.10
N HIS A 26 -16.09 -6.37 17.76
CA HIS A 26 -16.08 -6.57 19.22
C HIS A 26 -17.43 -7.06 19.77
N LEU A 27 -18.03 -8.02 19.06
CA LEU A 27 -19.32 -8.61 19.39
C LEU A 27 -19.21 -10.13 19.53
N THR A 28 -20.27 -10.75 20.05
CA THR A 28 -20.40 -12.21 20.01
C THR A 28 -20.99 -12.64 18.66
N GLN A 29 -20.68 -13.88 18.20
CA GLN A 29 -21.26 -14.42 16.99
C GLN A 29 -22.80 -14.45 17.00
N PRO A 30 -23.51 -14.79 18.11
CA PRO A 30 -24.96 -14.68 18.16
C PRO A 30 -25.46 -13.23 17.96
N ALA A 31 -24.74 -12.24 18.48
CA ALA A 31 -25.11 -10.82 18.33
C ALA A 31 -25.02 -10.36 16.85
N ILE A 32 -23.97 -10.74 16.15
CA ILE A 32 -23.84 -10.46 14.72
C ILE A 32 -24.92 -11.17 13.90
N SER A 33 -25.17 -12.46 14.18
CA SER A 33 -26.23 -13.22 13.52
C SER A 33 -27.61 -12.61 13.73
N LYS A 34 -27.88 -12.11 14.93
CA LYS A 34 -29.12 -11.38 15.27
C LYS A 34 -29.23 -10.07 14.47
N ARG A 35 -28.14 -9.29 14.35
CA ARG A 35 -28.14 -8.06 13.55
C ARG A 35 -28.43 -8.34 12.07
N LEU A 36 -27.81 -9.37 11.49
CA LEU A 36 -28.09 -9.78 10.11
C LEU A 36 -29.55 -10.21 9.95
N ALA A 37 -30.06 -11.09 10.82
CA ALA A 37 -31.46 -11.53 10.78
C ALA A 37 -32.43 -10.36 10.90
N THR A 38 -32.13 -9.36 11.74
CA THR A 38 -32.92 -8.13 11.83
C THR A 38 -32.96 -7.38 10.50
N LEU A 39 -31.83 -7.27 9.80
CA LEU A 39 -31.75 -6.61 8.48
C LEU A 39 -32.55 -7.39 7.45
N GLU A 40 -32.36 -8.71 7.37
CA GLU A 40 -33.06 -9.61 6.44
C GLU A 40 -34.58 -9.55 6.65
N ASN A 41 -35.03 -9.56 7.91
CA ASN A 41 -36.46 -9.44 8.25
C ASN A 41 -37.03 -8.06 7.83
N GLN A 42 -36.30 -6.96 8.05
CA GLN A 42 -36.72 -5.63 7.62
C GLN A 42 -36.82 -5.47 6.10
N LEU A 43 -35.97 -6.19 5.35
CA LEU A 43 -35.97 -6.18 3.89
C LEU A 43 -36.86 -7.26 3.26
N GLY A 44 -37.38 -8.20 4.06
CA GLY A 44 -38.22 -9.30 3.60
C GLY A 44 -37.50 -10.30 2.71
N THR A 45 -36.15 -10.37 2.78
CA THR A 45 -35.33 -11.26 1.93
C THR A 45 -34.04 -11.66 2.64
N THR A 46 -33.51 -12.84 2.31
CA THR A 46 -32.20 -13.29 2.76
C THR A 46 -31.11 -12.65 1.93
N LEU A 47 -30.01 -12.23 2.58
CA LEU A 47 -28.88 -11.55 1.96
C LEU A 47 -27.65 -12.45 1.87
N ILE A 48 -27.52 -13.39 2.80
CA ILE A 48 -26.39 -14.31 2.92
C ILE A 48 -26.86 -15.74 2.63
N ASP A 49 -26.19 -16.38 1.69
CA ASP A 49 -26.37 -17.81 1.43
C ASP A 49 -25.49 -18.62 2.40
N ARG A 50 -26.16 -19.46 3.19
CA ARG A 50 -25.55 -20.36 4.19
C ARG A 50 -25.50 -21.81 3.74
N SER A 51 -25.93 -22.10 2.52
CA SER A 51 -26.06 -23.48 2.00
C SER A 51 -24.72 -24.14 1.71
N HIS A 52 -23.65 -23.33 1.56
CA HIS A 52 -22.31 -23.79 1.25
C HIS A 52 -21.34 -23.61 2.43
N ARG A 53 -20.23 -24.37 2.40
CA ARG A 53 -19.16 -24.28 3.43
C ARG A 53 -18.50 -22.90 3.49
N LYS A 54 -18.59 -22.10 2.42
CA LYS A 54 -18.17 -20.69 2.37
C LYS A 54 -19.41 -19.80 2.33
N ILE A 55 -19.38 -18.71 3.08
CA ILE A 55 -20.40 -17.68 3.07
C ILE A 55 -20.49 -17.06 1.67
N GLY A 56 -21.67 -17.13 1.07
CA GLY A 56 -21.97 -16.50 -0.22
C GLY A 56 -22.98 -15.37 -0.07
N LEU A 57 -23.10 -14.53 -1.07
CA LEU A 57 -24.18 -13.56 -1.20
C LEU A 57 -25.33 -14.15 -2.01
N THR A 58 -26.57 -13.90 -1.60
CA THR A 58 -27.72 -14.07 -2.47
C THR A 58 -27.76 -12.96 -3.53
N ASP A 59 -28.63 -13.10 -4.55
CA ASP A 59 -28.86 -12.03 -5.53
C ASP A 59 -29.31 -10.72 -4.86
N ALA A 60 -30.09 -10.80 -3.78
CA ALA A 60 -30.50 -9.67 -3.00
C ALA A 60 -29.30 -9.05 -2.25
N GLY A 61 -28.43 -9.89 -1.69
CA GLY A 61 -27.17 -9.46 -1.05
C GLY A 61 -26.24 -8.76 -2.03
N ILE A 62 -26.06 -9.29 -3.24
CA ILE A 62 -25.25 -8.66 -4.29
C ILE A 62 -25.79 -7.27 -4.64
N ARG A 63 -27.12 -7.14 -4.80
CA ARG A 63 -27.74 -5.83 -5.09
C ARG A 63 -27.63 -4.86 -3.92
N LEU A 64 -27.77 -5.32 -2.68
CA LEU A 64 -27.69 -4.46 -1.50
C LEU A 64 -26.26 -3.96 -1.23
N LEU A 65 -25.23 -4.76 -1.52
CA LEU A 65 -23.84 -4.50 -1.18
C LEU A 65 -23.35 -3.08 -1.53
N PRO A 66 -23.48 -2.60 -2.78
CA PRO A 66 -23.03 -1.25 -3.14
C PRO A 66 -23.83 -0.15 -2.41
N HIS A 67 -25.13 -0.34 -2.20
CA HIS A 67 -25.96 0.61 -1.48
C HIS A 67 -25.61 0.66 0.00
N ALA A 68 -25.39 -0.48 0.65
CA ALA A 68 -25.00 -0.56 2.05
C ALA A 68 -23.68 0.17 2.31
N ARG A 69 -22.69 -0.02 1.42
CA ARG A 69 -21.40 0.70 1.48
C ARG A 69 -21.60 2.20 1.36
N LYS A 70 -22.35 2.66 0.35
CA LYS A 70 -22.62 4.08 0.13
C LYS A 70 -23.35 4.74 1.31
N ILE A 71 -24.33 4.08 1.91
CA ILE A 71 -25.05 4.60 3.07
C ILE A 71 -24.09 4.79 4.25
N LEU A 72 -23.22 3.82 4.55
CA LEU A 72 -22.26 3.96 5.65
C LEU A 72 -21.20 5.02 5.37
N ASP A 73 -20.78 5.20 4.11
CA ASP A 73 -19.88 6.29 3.72
C ASP A 73 -20.54 7.64 3.93
N GLU A 74 -21.81 7.78 3.55
CA GLU A 74 -22.54 9.04 3.72
C GLU A 74 -22.76 9.41 5.19
N ILE A 75 -23.05 8.41 6.03
CA ILE A 75 -23.11 8.63 7.49
C ILE A 75 -21.74 9.07 8.04
N HIS A 76 -20.65 8.47 7.55
CA HIS A 76 -19.29 8.87 7.92
C HIS A 76 -18.99 10.30 7.46
N ASN A 77 -19.24 10.62 6.20
CA ASN A 77 -19.04 11.95 5.64
C ASN A 77 -19.85 13.04 6.37
N ALA A 78 -21.11 12.74 6.71
CA ALA A 78 -21.94 13.65 7.49
C ALA A 78 -21.35 13.93 8.88
N ARG A 79 -20.81 12.92 9.56
CA ARG A 79 -20.13 13.11 10.84
C ARG A 79 -18.91 14.02 10.72
N ILE A 80 -18.08 13.81 9.67
CA ILE A 80 -16.91 14.66 9.42
C ILE A 80 -17.34 16.09 9.11
N ALA A 81 -18.36 16.29 8.28
CA ALA A 81 -18.87 17.62 7.93
C ALA A 81 -19.41 18.40 9.13
N LEU A 82 -19.91 17.70 10.16
CA LEU A 82 -20.42 18.29 11.39
C LEU A 82 -19.37 18.37 12.50
N SER A 83 -18.20 17.75 12.30
CA SER A 83 -17.09 17.88 13.26
C SER A 83 -16.59 19.32 13.21
N PRO A 84 -16.58 20.05 14.35
CA PRO A 84 -15.98 21.37 14.35
C PRO A 84 -14.52 21.26 13.90
N ASP A 85 -14.00 22.31 13.25
CA ASP A 85 -12.56 22.52 13.05
C ASP A 85 -11.92 22.71 14.45
N SER A 86 -11.98 21.66 15.26
CA SER A 86 -11.46 21.72 16.62
C SER A 86 -9.94 21.58 16.55
N SER A 87 -9.28 22.51 17.24
CA SER A 87 -7.85 22.46 17.51
C SER A 87 -7.42 21.16 18.22
N LEU A 88 -8.36 20.37 18.70
CA LEU A 88 -8.12 19.07 19.34
C LEU A 88 -8.52 17.95 18.36
N ILE A 89 -7.52 17.39 17.68
CA ILE A 89 -7.68 16.18 16.87
C ILE A 89 -7.38 14.99 17.79
N GLU A 90 -8.37 14.11 17.98
CA GLU A 90 -8.32 12.94 18.86
C GLU A 90 -8.95 11.71 18.19
N GLY A 91 -8.84 10.56 18.81
CA GLY A 91 -9.43 9.30 18.35
C GLY A 91 -8.41 8.35 17.75
N GLU A 92 -8.87 7.41 16.93
CA GLU A 92 -8.03 6.37 16.34
C GLU A 92 -7.86 6.59 14.83
N LEU A 93 -6.63 6.50 14.35
CA LEU A 93 -6.27 6.56 12.94
C LEU A 93 -5.76 5.20 12.47
N GLN A 94 -6.52 4.55 11.59
CA GLN A 94 -6.19 3.25 11.01
C GLN A 94 -5.39 3.46 9.72
N ILE A 95 -4.16 2.98 9.70
CA ILE A 95 -3.22 3.13 8.58
C ILE A 95 -2.71 1.77 8.13
N ILE A 96 -2.60 1.58 6.82
CA ILE A 96 -1.85 0.50 6.20
C ILE A 96 -0.66 1.09 5.46
N ALA A 97 0.49 0.44 5.52
CA ALA A 97 1.66 0.84 4.75
C ALA A 97 2.40 -0.35 4.15
N SER A 98 2.96 -0.15 2.95
CA SER A 98 3.95 -1.08 2.43
C SER A 98 5.23 -1.02 3.28
N HIS A 99 5.95 -2.14 3.38
CA HIS A 99 7.15 -2.25 4.22
C HIS A 99 8.18 -1.17 3.89
N HIS A 100 8.43 -0.91 2.61
CA HIS A 100 9.37 0.11 2.17
C HIS A 100 8.98 1.52 2.65
N ILE A 101 7.72 1.92 2.43
CA ILE A 101 7.24 3.24 2.88
C ILE A 101 7.26 3.31 4.41
N GLY A 102 6.91 2.20 5.06
CA GLY A 102 6.94 2.10 6.52
C GLY A 102 8.32 2.31 7.13
N LEU A 103 9.37 1.81 6.48
CA LEU A 103 10.73 1.93 6.98
C LEU A 103 11.39 3.27 6.62
N HIS A 104 11.13 3.79 5.42
CA HIS A 104 11.94 4.89 4.87
C HIS A 104 11.22 6.24 4.78
N HIS A 105 9.89 6.26 4.92
CA HIS A 105 9.10 7.50 4.82
C HIS A 105 8.31 7.79 6.10
N LEU A 106 7.53 6.81 6.58
CA LEU A 106 6.61 7.00 7.70
C LEU A 106 7.27 7.48 9.01
N PRO A 107 8.48 7.06 9.41
CA PRO A 107 9.02 7.43 10.72
C PRO A 107 9.05 8.93 10.94
N ASN A 108 9.51 9.72 9.98
CA ASN A 108 9.59 11.18 10.10
C ASN A 108 8.20 11.82 10.14
N TRP A 109 7.27 11.36 9.30
CA TRP A 109 5.90 11.87 9.27
C TRP A 109 5.14 11.55 10.56
N LEU A 110 5.27 10.32 11.05
CA LEU A 110 4.62 9.88 12.29
C LEU A 110 5.23 10.55 13.53
N HIS A 111 6.56 10.78 13.55
CA HIS A 111 7.20 11.53 14.61
C HIS A 111 6.62 12.96 14.71
N ARG A 112 6.55 13.66 13.57
CA ARG A 112 5.93 15.00 13.50
C ARG A 112 4.47 14.94 13.89
N PHE A 113 3.70 14.00 13.34
CA PHE A 113 2.27 13.83 13.61
C PHE A 113 2.00 13.60 15.11
N LYS A 114 2.74 12.70 15.76
CA LYS A 114 2.56 12.43 17.20
C LYS A 114 2.94 13.61 18.09
N ARG A 115 3.87 14.42 17.66
CA ARG A 115 4.21 15.65 18.38
C ARG A 115 3.11 16.72 18.27
N GLU A 116 2.49 16.85 17.09
CA GLU A 116 1.42 17.84 16.85
C GLU A 116 0.06 17.36 17.35
N TYR A 117 -0.20 16.04 17.30
CA TYR A 117 -1.47 15.42 17.66
C TYR A 117 -1.28 14.23 18.64
N PRO A 118 -0.86 14.49 19.90
CA PRO A 118 -0.51 13.44 20.85
C PRO A 118 -1.69 12.55 21.25
N GLU A 119 -2.93 13.06 21.19
CA GLU A 119 -4.15 12.34 21.60
C GLU A 119 -4.68 11.37 20.53
N VAL A 120 -4.09 11.35 19.33
CA VAL A 120 -4.49 10.39 18.30
C VAL A 120 -3.80 9.05 18.52
N ALA A 121 -4.58 8.00 18.72
CA ALA A 121 -4.09 6.62 18.70
C ALA A 121 -3.85 6.17 17.25
N ILE A 122 -2.64 5.73 16.93
CA ILE A 122 -2.29 5.24 15.59
C ILE A 122 -2.31 3.71 15.61
N ASN A 123 -3.14 3.11 14.74
CA ASN A 123 -3.12 1.68 14.44
C ASN A 123 -2.51 1.50 13.04
N LEU A 124 -1.27 1.02 13.01
CA LEU A 124 -0.49 0.87 11.78
C LEU A 124 -0.25 -0.61 11.48
N GLN A 125 -0.63 -1.02 10.28
CA GLN A 125 -0.39 -2.37 9.78
C GLN A 125 0.54 -2.34 8.57
N PHE A 126 1.48 -3.29 8.52
CA PHE A 126 2.40 -3.44 7.40
C PHE A 126 2.01 -4.64 6.55
N MET A 127 1.99 -4.44 5.23
CA MET A 127 1.72 -5.51 4.26
C MET A 127 2.20 -5.11 2.86
N GLU A 128 2.16 -6.06 1.93
CA GLU A 128 2.41 -5.79 0.51
C GLU A 128 1.34 -4.86 -0.07
N SER A 129 1.72 -4.02 -1.05
CA SER A 129 0.81 -3.04 -1.65
C SER A 129 -0.47 -3.67 -2.22
N ASP A 130 -0.38 -4.84 -2.87
CA ASP A 130 -1.55 -5.53 -3.43
C ASP A 130 -2.52 -5.97 -2.33
N THR A 131 -2.00 -6.53 -1.23
CA THR A 131 -2.78 -6.87 -0.05
C THR A 131 -3.40 -5.62 0.59
N ALA A 132 -2.66 -4.50 0.62
CA ALA A 132 -3.17 -3.23 1.13
C ALA A 132 -4.40 -2.73 0.35
N TYR A 133 -4.40 -2.84 -0.98
CA TYR A 133 -5.58 -2.52 -1.79
C TYR A 133 -6.80 -3.37 -1.42
N GLU A 134 -6.61 -4.66 -1.14
CA GLU A 134 -7.69 -5.55 -0.70
C GLU A 134 -8.22 -5.18 0.69
N GLN A 135 -7.32 -4.90 1.63
CA GLN A 135 -7.70 -4.49 2.99
C GLN A 135 -8.45 -3.15 2.99
N MET A 136 -8.02 -2.22 2.14
CA MET A 136 -8.73 -0.96 1.94
C MET A 136 -10.16 -1.17 1.41
N ARG A 137 -10.37 -2.09 0.44
CA ARG A 137 -11.73 -2.44 -0.02
C ARG A 137 -12.60 -3.01 1.10
N LYS A 138 -12.00 -3.75 2.04
CA LYS A 138 -12.66 -4.28 3.25
C LYS A 138 -12.86 -3.23 4.35
N ARG A 139 -12.40 -1.99 4.14
CA ARG A 139 -12.51 -0.87 5.07
C ARG A 139 -11.74 -1.06 6.38
N ASN A 140 -10.68 -1.85 6.35
CA ASN A 140 -9.83 -2.13 7.50
C ASN A 140 -8.86 -0.99 7.83
N ALA A 141 -8.78 0.02 6.96
CA ALA A 141 -8.03 1.25 7.22
C ALA A 141 -8.70 2.48 6.58
N GLU A 142 -8.27 3.64 7.00
CA GLU A 142 -8.70 4.92 6.45
C GLU A 142 -7.74 5.42 5.37
N LEU A 143 -6.44 5.24 5.60
CA LEU A 143 -5.38 5.57 4.66
C LEU A 143 -4.52 4.34 4.39
N ALA A 144 -4.02 4.23 3.15
CA ALA A 144 -2.95 3.31 2.85
C ALA A 144 -1.83 4.03 2.10
N PHE A 145 -0.59 3.76 2.51
CA PHE A 145 0.64 4.23 1.88
C PHE A 145 1.26 3.09 1.09
N VAL A 146 1.18 3.17 -0.23
CA VAL A 146 1.46 2.04 -1.13
C VAL A 146 2.27 2.46 -2.36
N THR A 147 2.88 1.48 -3.04
CA THR A 147 3.27 1.66 -4.42
C THR A 147 2.01 1.75 -5.28
N LEU A 148 1.86 2.83 -6.03
CA LEU A 148 0.70 3.04 -6.89
C LEU A 148 0.74 2.07 -8.08
N SER A 149 -0.43 1.54 -8.42
CA SER A 149 -0.60 0.74 -9.63
C SER A 149 -0.54 1.65 -10.86
N ASP A 150 0.05 1.16 -11.97
CA ASP A 150 0.05 1.86 -13.26
C ASP A 150 -1.37 2.17 -13.77
N SER A 151 -2.35 1.37 -13.33
CA SER A 151 -3.77 1.57 -13.60
C SER A 151 -4.52 1.58 -12.27
N MET A 152 -4.73 2.76 -11.70
CA MET A 152 -5.44 2.91 -10.43
C MET A 152 -6.91 2.51 -10.58
N PRO A 153 -7.39 1.57 -9.75
CA PRO A 153 -8.80 1.21 -9.75
C PRO A 153 -9.69 2.40 -9.35
N PRO A 154 -10.84 2.62 -10.01
CA PRO A 154 -11.72 3.76 -9.72
C PRO A 154 -12.32 3.75 -8.30
N SER A 155 -12.17 2.64 -7.57
CA SER A 155 -12.56 2.52 -6.17
C SER A 155 -11.64 3.24 -5.19
N PHE A 156 -10.53 3.83 -5.66
CA PHE A 156 -9.58 4.55 -4.82
C PHE A 156 -9.36 5.98 -5.29
N ASN A 157 -9.20 6.88 -4.32
CA ASN A 157 -8.67 8.22 -4.51
C ASN A 157 -7.19 8.22 -4.13
N VAL A 158 -6.36 8.86 -4.93
CA VAL A 158 -4.98 9.19 -4.58
C VAL A 158 -4.98 10.59 -3.97
N PHE A 159 -4.64 10.71 -2.69
CA PHE A 159 -4.61 11.99 -1.98
C PHE A 159 -3.30 12.73 -2.19
N THR A 160 -2.19 11.99 -2.26
CA THR A 160 -0.87 12.51 -2.59
C THR A 160 -0.03 11.42 -3.22
N GLN A 161 0.92 11.82 -4.07
CA GLN A 161 1.86 10.91 -4.70
C GLN A 161 3.24 11.56 -4.83
N TRP A 162 4.27 10.72 -4.81
CA TRP A 162 5.65 11.14 -5.00
C TRP A 162 6.45 10.10 -5.77
N PRO A 163 7.51 10.51 -6.48
CA PRO A 163 8.37 9.58 -7.20
C PRO A 163 9.28 8.80 -6.25
N ASP A 164 9.55 7.55 -6.58
CA ASP A 164 10.55 6.71 -5.94
C ASP A 164 11.56 6.26 -7.00
N PRO A 165 12.60 7.08 -7.23
CA PRO A 165 13.61 6.76 -8.24
C PRO A 165 14.41 5.53 -7.84
N MET A 166 14.57 4.60 -8.80
CA MET A 166 15.25 3.33 -8.60
C MET A 166 16.63 3.36 -9.26
N ALA A 167 17.59 2.71 -8.65
CA ALA A 167 18.93 2.55 -9.21
C ALA A 167 19.29 1.08 -9.41
N PHE A 168 20.03 0.78 -10.47
CA PHE A 168 20.73 -0.49 -10.62
C PHE A 168 21.92 -0.49 -9.67
N VAL A 169 22.03 -1.52 -8.86
CA VAL A 169 23.03 -1.61 -7.79
C VAL A 169 23.71 -2.97 -7.76
N VAL A 170 24.94 -2.97 -7.29
CA VAL A 170 25.73 -4.16 -6.96
C VAL A 170 26.51 -3.94 -5.69
N SER A 171 27.06 -5.01 -5.11
CA SER A 171 28.09 -4.90 -4.08
C SER A 171 29.31 -4.12 -4.61
N THR A 172 30.00 -3.40 -3.75
CA THR A 172 31.25 -2.67 -4.09
C THR A 172 32.33 -3.59 -4.65
N ASP A 173 32.36 -4.85 -4.25
CA ASP A 173 33.34 -5.85 -4.69
C ASP A 173 32.90 -6.64 -5.92
N HIS A 174 31.68 -6.40 -6.44
CA HIS A 174 31.15 -7.12 -7.59
C HIS A 174 31.92 -6.74 -8.87
N PRO A 175 32.17 -7.70 -9.82
CA PRO A 175 32.88 -7.39 -11.07
C PRO A 175 32.28 -6.23 -11.87
N LEU A 176 30.95 -6.08 -11.88
CA LEU A 176 30.29 -4.94 -12.52
C LEU A 176 30.66 -3.59 -11.88
N ALA A 177 31.04 -3.56 -10.61
CA ALA A 177 31.46 -2.35 -9.92
C ALA A 177 32.81 -1.83 -10.42
N GLN A 178 33.64 -2.69 -11.03
CA GLN A 178 34.94 -2.34 -11.59
C GLN A 178 34.84 -1.74 -13.00
N LEU A 179 33.70 -1.87 -13.65
CA LEU A 179 33.46 -1.30 -14.96
C LEU A 179 33.23 0.20 -14.87
N ALA A 180 33.90 0.99 -15.69
CA ALA A 180 33.72 2.44 -15.72
C ALA A 180 32.30 2.84 -16.20
N LYS A 181 31.76 2.06 -17.15
CA LYS A 181 30.40 2.29 -17.73
C LYS A 181 29.73 0.94 -18.04
N PRO A 182 29.21 0.25 -17.03
CA PRO A 182 28.48 -1.00 -17.24
C PRO A 182 27.24 -0.75 -18.11
N LYS A 183 26.89 -1.73 -18.95
CA LYS A 183 25.72 -1.70 -19.84
C LYS A 183 24.83 -2.90 -19.59
N LEU A 184 23.59 -2.88 -20.08
CA LEU A 184 22.65 -4.02 -19.98
C LEU A 184 23.25 -5.37 -20.39
N PRO A 185 24.00 -5.49 -21.51
CA PRO A 185 24.69 -6.75 -21.85
C PRO A 185 25.69 -7.25 -20.80
N ASP A 186 26.24 -6.36 -19.98
CA ASP A 186 27.13 -6.76 -18.90
C ASP A 186 26.34 -7.31 -17.72
N LEU A 187 25.18 -6.69 -17.39
CA LEU A 187 24.28 -7.17 -16.35
C LEU A 187 23.69 -8.55 -16.72
N ALA A 188 23.39 -8.79 -17.99
CA ALA A 188 22.83 -10.06 -18.47
C ALA A 188 23.74 -11.29 -18.17
N LYS A 189 25.02 -11.07 -17.88
CA LYS A 189 25.98 -12.12 -17.55
C LYS A 189 25.91 -12.58 -16.09
N TYR A 190 25.17 -11.86 -15.23
CA TYR A 190 25.13 -12.09 -13.79
C TYR A 190 23.68 -12.29 -13.30
N PRO A 191 23.51 -12.96 -12.16
CA PRO A 191 22.18 -13.11 -11.53
C PRO A 191 21.52 -11.77 -11.25
N ALA A 192 20.21 -11.68 -11.52
CA ALA A 192 19.37 -10.57 -11.20
C ALA A 192 18.57 -10.87 -9.93
N LEU A 193 18.73 -10.09 -8.88
CA LEU A 193 18.00 -10.18 -7.62
C LEU A 193 16.83 -9.19 -7.70
N LEU A 194 15.68 -9.68 -8.10
CA LEU A 194 14.51 -8.86 -8.41
C LEU A 194 13.29 -9.30 -7.60
N PRO A 195 12.31 -8.40 -7.41
CA PRO A 195 11.04 -8.80 -6.82
C PRO A 195 10.27 -9.75 -7.73
N ASP A 196 9.13 -10.24 -7.26
CA ASP A 196 8.23 -11.12 -8.01
C ASP A 196 7.82 -10.51 -9.34
N THR A 197 7.55 -11.37 -10.32
CA THR A 197 7.16 -11.01 -11.71
C THR A 197 5.88 -10.16 -11.79
N SER A 198 5.03 -10.22 -10.78
CA SER A 198 3.80 -9.43 -10.67
C SER A 198 4.04 -7.95 -10.37
N THR A 199 5.25 -7.57 -9.91
CA THR A 199 5.55 -6.20 -9.49
C THR A 199 5.83 -5.26 -10.66
N SER A 200 5.54 -3.97 -10.48
CA SER A 200 5.88 -2.92 -11.45
C SER A 200 7.39 -2.83 -11.71
N THR A 201 8.21 -2.99 -10.67
CA THR A 201 9.68 -2.97 -10.77
C THR A 201 10.19 -4.10 -11.68
N TYR A 202 9.73 -5.34 -11.46
CA TYR A 202 10.12 -6.46 -12.33
C TYR A 202 9.72 -6.22 -13.77
N ARG A 203 8.47 -5.79 -14.02
CA ARG A 203 7.98 -5.52 -15.38
C ARG A 203 8.80 -4.44 -16.10
N ALA A 204 9.16 -3.37 -15.38
CA ALA A 204 9.98 -2.30 -15.94
C ALA A 204 11.38 -2.80 -16.34
N VAL A 205 12.05 -3.55 -15.45
CA VAL A 205 13.37 -4.15 -15.74
C VAL A 205 13.29 -5.16 -16.89
N SER A 206 12.31 -6.06 -16.84
CA SER A 206 12.12 -7.09 -17.88
C SER A 206 11.89 -6.47 -19.26
N ARG A 207 11.13 -5.36 -19.34
CA ARG A 207 10.93 -4.62 -20.59
C ARG A 207 12.25 -4.11 -21.17
N LEU A 208 13.12 -3.51 -20.34
CA LEU A 208 14.41 -3.01 -20.77
C LEU A 208 15.30 -4.12 -21.40
N PHE A 209 15.33 -5.28 -20.75
CA PHE A 209 16.09 -6.42 -21.27
C PHE A 209 15.49 -6.98 -22.56
N LEU A 210 14.16 -7.02 -22.65
CA LEU A 210 13.45 -7.49 -23.84
C LEU A 210 13.66 -6.55 -25.05
N GLU A 211 13.64 -5.25 -24.85
CA GLU A 211 13.88 -4.24 -25.90
C GLU A 211 15.28 -4.36 -26.52
N GLU A 212 16.27 -4.77 -25.73
CA GLU A 212 17.64 -5.02 -26.17
C GLU A 212 17.88 -6.49 -26.60
N ASN A 213 16.84 -7.35 -26.64
CA ASN A 213 16.95 -8.79 -26.90
C ASN A 213 17.95 -9.52 -26.00
N LEU A 214 18.03 -9.14 -24.73
CA LEU A 214 18.94 -9.70 -23.74
C LEU A 214 18.22 -10.69 -22.81
N PRO A 215 18.89 -11.78 -22.37
CA PRO A 215 18.34 -12.66 -21.36
C PRO A 215 18.36 -11.98 -20.00
N LEU A 216 17.26 -12.08 -19.28
CA LEU A 216 17.17 -11.72 -17.86
C LEU A 216 17.22 -13.01 -17.04
N ASN A 217 18.13 -13.11 -16.07
CA ASN A 217 18.33 -14.28 -15.23
C ASN A 217 17.92 -13.99 -13.77
N PRO A 218 16.60 -13.93 -13.45
CA PRO A 218 16.13 -13.65 -12.11
C PRO A 218 16.38 -14.84 -11.18
N GLN A 219 16.90 -14.55 -9.98
CA GLN A 219 17.14 -15.54 -8.94
C GLN A 219 16.62 -15.03 -7.60
N MET A 220 16.24 -15.96 -6.72
CA MET A 220 15.81 -15.69 -5.34
C MET A 220 14.77 -14.54 -5.23
N PRO A 221 13.61 -14.62 -5.92
CA PRO A 221 12.64 -13.55 -5.93
C PRO A 221 12.09 -13.28 -4.53
N THR A 222 12.01 -12.00 -4.16
CA THR A 222 11.37 -11.54 -2.92
C THR A 222 10.89 -10.12 -3.07
N ASN A 223 9.72 -9.81 -2.50
CA ASN A 223 9.17 -8.46 -2.51
C ASN A 223 9.71 -7.57 -1.37
N TYR A 224 10.49 -8.16 -0.46
CA TYR A 224 11.14 -7.41 0.62
C TYR A 224 12.42 -6.76 0.13
N LEU A 225 12.37 -5.43 -0.08
CA LEU A 225 13.50 -4.67 -0.62
C LEU A 225 14.74 -4.73 0.28
N GLU A 226 14.56 -4.80 1.60
CA GLU A 226 15.68 -4.96 2.55
C GLU A 226 16.40 -6.29 2.35
N THR A 227 15.65 -7.36 2.03
CA THR A 227 16.25 -8.67 1.70
C THR A 227 16.98 -8.59 0.37
N LEU A 228 16.42 -7.93 -0.66
CA LEU A 228 17.12 -7.71 -1.94
C LEU A 228 18.40 -6.90 -1.71
N LYS A 229 18.35 -5.84 -0.89
CA LYS A 229 19.52 -5.04 -0.52
C LYS A 229 20.59 -5.90 0.13
N MET A 230 20.23 -6.70 1.14
CA MET A 230 21.15 -7.59 1.85
C MET A 230 21.80 -8.58 0.87
N MET A 231 21.02 -9.29 0.05
CA MET A 231 21.54 -10.24 -0.91
C MET A 231 22.48 -9.58 -1.94
N THR A 232 22.17 -8.36 -2.37
CA THR A 232 23.02 -7.59 -3.29
C THR A 232 24.32 -7.19 -2.61
N SER A 233 24.27 -6.71 -1.36
CA SER A 233 25.45 -6.25 -0.62
C SER A 233 26.47 -7.35 -0.35
N VAL A 234 26.02 -8.61 -0.21
CA VAL A 234 26.90 -9.77 -0.06
C VAL A 234 27.36 -10.37 -1.42
N GLY A 235 27.04 -9.71 -2.54
CA GLY A 235 27.59 -10.04 -3.85
C GLY A 235 26.88 -11.18 -4.60
N LEU A 236 25.63 -11.56 -4.24
CA LEU A 236 24.91 -12.64 -4.92
C LEU A 236 24.45 -12.29 -6.34
N GLY A 237 24.45 -11.01 -6.69
CA GLY A 237 24.06 -10.52 -8.00
C GLY A 237 23.82 -9.01 -8.00
N TRP A 238 23.17 -8.51 -9.05
CA TRP A 238 22.73 -7.14 -9.15
C TRP A 238 21.24 -7.00 -8.85
N SER A 239 20.82 -5.82 -8.41
CA SER A 239 19.42 -5.53 -8.12
C SER A 239 19.01 -4.13 -8.63
N VAL A 240 17.72 -3.83 -8.50
CA VAL A 240 17.16 -2.48 -8.70
C VAL A 240 16.47 -2.07 -7.41
N LEU A 241 17.04 -1.07 -6.74
CA LEU A 241 16.59 -0.61 -5.42
C LEU A 241 16.29 0.89 -5.46
N PRO A 242 15.39 1.39 -4.58
CA PRO A 242 15.22 2.82 -4.37
C PRO A 242 16.54 3.50 -4.04
N LEU A 243 16.79 4.67 -4.63
CA LEU A 243 18.02 5.41 -4.38
C LEU A 243 18.27 5.69 -2.90
N ARG A 244 17.22 5.96 -2.13
CA ARG A 244 17.32 6.21 -0.68
C ARG A 244 17.77 5.00 0.14
N MET A 245 17.73 3.80 -0.43
CA MET A 245 18.24 2.59 0.23
C MET A 245 19.72 2.33 -0.03
N VAL A 246 20.34 3.09 -0.93
CA VAL A 246 21.74 2.90 -1.31
C VAL A 246 22.63 3.51 -0.24
N ASP A 247 23.53 2.71 0.30
CA ASP A 247 24.55 3.10 1.28
C ASP A 247 25.95 2.67 0.83
N GLY A 248 26.94 2.80 1.70
CA GLY A 248 28.35 2.47 1.40
C GLY A 248 28.63 1.01 1.06
N SER A 249 27.68 0.07 1.29
CA SER A 249 27.83 -1.34 0.92
C SER A 249 27.48 -1.62 -0.55
N LEU A 250 26.83 -0.66 -1.22
CA LEU A 250 26.33 -0.78 -2.59
C LEU A 250 26.93 0.28 -3.49
N LYS A 251 27.21 -0.11 -4.73
CA LYS A 251 27.59 0.80 -5.81
C LYS A 251 26.42 0.94 -6.79
N VAL A 252 26.02 2.19 -7.04
CA VAL A 252 25.10 2.51 -8.13
C VAL A 252 25.83 2.33 -9.46
N LEU A 253 25.25 1.55 -10.33
CA LEU A 253 25.68 1.41 -11.70
C LEU A 253 25.14 2.60 -12.51
N GLY A 254 25.81 3.76 -12.39
CA GLY A 254 25.45 4.95 -13.14
C GLY A 254 25.49 4.69 -14.65
N ASP A 255 24.61 5.39 -15.39
CA ASP A 255 24.55 5.37 -16.86
C ASP A 255 24.27 4.02 -17.55
N VAL A 256 23.90 2.95 -16.81
CA VAL A 256 23.51 1.67 -17.44
C VAL A 256 22.44 1.88 -18.51
N LEU A 257 21.66 2.94 -18.39
CA LEU A 257 20.49 3.19 -19.20
C LEU A 257 20.35 4.63 -19.74
N ALA A 258 21.27 5.53 -19.42
CA ALA A 258 21.19 6.92 -19.87
C ALA A 258 21.14 7.08 -21.41
N LYS A 259 21.49 6.02 -22.16
CA LYS A 259 21.37 5.99 -23.63
C LYS A 259 20.08 5.36 -24.15
N ALA A 260 19.47 4.44 -23.41
CA ALA A 260 18.24 3.75 -23.83
C ALA A 260 16.98 4.53 -23.46
N VAL A 261 17.02 5.27 -22.35
CA VAL A 261 15.88 6.10 -21.89
C VAL A 261 16.43 7.48 -21.54
N LYS A 262 15.88 8.53 -22.15
CA LYS A 262 16.29 9.95 -21.96
C LYS A 262 16.05 10.50 -20.54
N THR A 263 16.10 9.66 -19.52
CA THR A 263 15.84 10.01 -18.13
C THR A 263 16.98 9.53 -17.23
N GLU A 264 17.31 10.31 -16.19
CA GLU A 264 18.36 9.97 -15.21
C GLU A 264 18.02 8.69 -14.41
N HIS A 265 16.74 8.36 -14.27
CA HIS A 265 16.23 7.20 -13.54
C HIS A 265 15.26 6.40 -14.43
N PRO A 266 15.76 5.41 -15.19
CA PRO A 266 14.97 4.64 -16.16
C PRO A 266 13.88 3.77 -15.53
N VAL A 267 14.01 3.45 -14.24
CA VAL A 267 12.99 2.79 -13.45
C VAL A 267 12.58 3.72 -12.32
N THR A 268 11.36 4.21 -12.36
CA THR A 268 10.78 5.03 -11.30
C THR A 268 9.42 4.47 -10.94
N ARG A 269 9.16 4.33 -9.66
CA ARG A 269 7.83 3.97 -9.14
C ARG A 269 7.12 5.22 -8.68
N ALA A 270 5.81 5.20 -8.68
CA ALA A 270 5.00 6.17 -7.96
C ALA A 270 4.59 5.57 -6.62
N LEU A 271 4.93 6.23 -5.54
CA LEU A 271 4.41 5.96 -4.21
C LEU A 271 3.27 6.93 -3.92
N GLY A 272 2.34 6.55 -3.05
CA GLY A 272 1.25 7.46 -2.72
C GLY A 272 0.45 7.05 -1.50
N ALA A 273 -0.33 8.02 -1.03
CA ALA A 273 -1.37 7.82 -0.03
C ALA A 273 -2.71 7.71 -0.71
N ILE A 274 -3.43 6.62 -0.44
CA ILE A 274 -4.73 6.33 -1.03
C ILE A 274 -5.81 6.16 0.03
N GLY A 275 -7.05 6.41 -0.36
CA GLY A 275 -8.26 6.09 0.39
C GLY A 275 -9.38 5.62 -0.53
N LEU A 276 -10.48 5.15 0.02
CA LEU A 276 -11.64 4.71 -0.75
C LEU A 276 -12.35 5.89 -1.42
N SER A 277 -12.71 5.74 -2.69
CA SER A 277 -13.57 6.71 -3.39
C SER A 277 -14.92 6.84 -2.68
N GLY A 278 -15.41 8.09 -2.57
CA GLY A 278 -16.67 8.39 -1.90
C GLY A 278 -16.59 8.45 -0.37
N ARG A 279 -15.42 8.14 0.23
CA ARG A 279 -15.19 8.28 1.69
C ARG A 279 -14.23 9.44 1.93
N GLN A 280 -14.67 10.42 2.69
CA GLN A 280 -13.82 11.54 3.11
C GLN A 280 -12.87 11.10 4.25
N PRO A 281 -11.59 11.49 4.21
CA PRO A 281 -10.70 11.27 5.34
C PRO A 281 -11.12 12.10 6.55
N GLY A 282 -11.05 11.48 7.73
CA GLY A 282 -11.32 12.15 9.01
C GLY A 282 -10.25 13.20 9.34
N ASN A 283 -10.45 13.95 10.44
CA ASN A 283 -9.56 15.03 10.83
C ASN A 283 -8.11 14.56 11.05
N ALA A 284 -7.93 13.41 11.73
CA ALA A 284 -6.60 12.82 11.95
C ALA A 284 -5.93 12.40 10.64
N ALA A 285 -6.69 11.78 9.73
CA ALA A 285 -6.18 11.38 8.41
C ALA A 285 -5.81 12.59 7.55
N ARG A 286 -6.63 13.67 7.56
CA ARG A 286 -6.32 14.93 6.85
C ARG A 286 -5.07 15.61 7.41
N ALA A 287 -4.91 15.62 8.73
CA ALA A 287 -3.74 16.18 9.38
C ALA A 287 -2.46 15.43 9.00
N LEU A 288 -2.50 14.09 8.99
CA LEU A 288 -1.38 13.29 8.52
C LEU A 288 -1.08 13.53 7.04
N LEU A 289 -2.10 13.59 6.18
CA LEU A 289 -1.93 13.87 4.76
C LEU A 289 -1.30 15.24 4.50
N ALA A 290 -1.66 16.25 5.29
CA ALA A 290 -1.03 17.58 5.19
C ALA A 290 0.47 17.51 5.51
N ILE A 291 0.87 16.81 6.58
CA ILE A 291 2.27 16.60 6.94
C ILE A 291 3.04 15.88 5.80
N VAL A 292 2.42 14.85 5.20
CA VAL A 292 3.02 14.10 4.10
C VAL A 292 3.20 14.99 2.86
N GLN A 293 2.17 15.79 2.51
CA GLN A 293 2.22 16.69 1.36
C GLN A 293 3.29 17.77 1.53
N GLU A 294 3.43 18.35 2.71
CA GLU A 294 4.50 19.31 3.01
C GLU A 294 5.89 18.66 2.91
N ALA A 295 6.07 17.46 3.47
CA ALA A 295 7.35 16.78 3.46
C ALA A 295 7.79 16.34 2.05
N GLU A 296 6.86 15.97 1.18
CA GLU A 296 7.17 15.55 -0.19
C GLU A 296 7.20 16.73 -1.19
N ALA A 297 6.66 17.90 -0.83
CA ALA A 297 6.79 19.12 -1.63
C ALA A 297 8.18 19.79 -1.49
N ASP A 298 8.82 19.63 -0.32
CA ASP A 298 10.17 20.11 -0.06
C ASP A 298 11.04 18.97 0.49
N PRO A 299 11.48 18.06 -0.39
CA PRO A 299 12.31 16.92 0.01
C PRO A 299 13.70 17.44 0.42
N THR A 300 13.84 17.95 1.63
CA THR A 300 15.15 18.13 2.24
C THR A 300 15.85 16.78 2.22
N PRO A 301 17.10 16.68 1.71
CA PRO A 301 17.84 15.44 1.75
C PRO A 301 17.93 15.03 3.21
N GLY A 302 17.25 13.92 3.54
CA GLY A 302 17.23 13.40 4.88
C GLY A 302 18.66 13.27 5.38
N ASP A 303 18.95 13.84 6.55
CA ASP A 303 20.13 13.55 7.34
C ASP A 303 20.31 12.03 7.41
N GLY A 304 21.18 11.51 6.56
CA GLY A 304 21.70 10.18 6.68
C GLY A 304 22.36 10.11 8.05
N GLY A 305 21.66 9.50 9.00
CA GLY A 305 22.13 9.35 10.36
C GLY A 305 23.54 8.76 10.38
N ALA A 306 24.37 9.40 11.13
CA ALA A 306 25.70 8.96 11.54
C ALA A 306 25.66 7.62 12.28
#